data_70c8faaeb133c04bf33854b1afbe1c41
#
_entry.id   70c8faaeb133c04bf33854b1afbe1c41
#
_cell.length_a   1.000
_cell.length_b   1.000
_cell.length_c   1.000
_cell.angle_alpha   90.00
_cell.angle_beta   90.00
_cell.angle_gamma   90.00
#
_symmetry.space_group_name_H-M   'P 1'
#
loop_
_entity.id
_entity.type
_entity.pdbx_description
1 polymer ?
#
loop_
_entity_poly.entity_id
_entity_poly.type
_entity_poly.pdbx_seq_one_letter_code
_entity_poly.pdbx_strand_id
1 'polypeptide(L)'
;MVNAHTDPDEVPQELDALADVFRVMQQNRLDEDDVILLGDLNAAPSKFGPLRAIPGIQWVVEGTPTNTRRTKTYDNLLFTGSTTREYTGRWGVFDIEREFGISMQESLQVSDHMPVWSEFSQWEMNAVSP
;
A
#
# COMPACT_ATOMS: atom_id res chain seq x y z
N MET A 1 -5.08 -10.92 2.18
CA MET A 1 -4.92 -9.45 2.22
C MET A 1 -5.35 -8.93 3.58
N VAL A 2 -4.64 -7.93 4.09
CA VAL A 2 -4.98 -7.18 5.31
C VAL A 2 -5.29 -5.74 4.90
N ASN A 3 -6.51 -5.29 5.12
CA ASN A 3 -6.92 -3.93 4.85
C ASN A 3 -6.88 -3.10 6.14
N ALA A 4 -6.28 -1.93 6.09
CA ALA A 4 -6.10 -1.05 7.23
C ALA A 4 -6.50 0.40 6.91
N HIS A 5 -7.03 1.06 7.92
CA HIS A 5 -7.22 2.51 7.93
C HIS A 5 -6.81 3.01 9.32
N THR A 6 -5.68 3.69 9.39
CA THR A 6 -5.14 4.17 10.65
C THR A 6 -5.84 5.46 11.11
N ASP A 7 -5.90 5.64 12.42
CA ASP A 7 -6.30 6.93 12.99
C ASP A 7 -5.17 7.95 12.78
N PRO A 8 -5.42 9.10 12.14
CA PRO A 8 -4.39 10.11 11.90
C PRO A 8 -3.73 10.64 13.17
N ASP A 9 -4.39 10.54 14.32
CA ASP A 9 -3.84 10.98 15.60
C ASP A 9 -3.00 9.91 16.32
N GLU A 10 -3.07 8.65 15.88
CA GLU A 10 -2.39 7.51 16.51
C GLU A 10 -1.50 6.71 15.54
N VAL A 11 -1.09 7.30 14.45
CA VAL A 11 -0.35 6.64 13.36
C VAL A 11 0.86 5.83 13.85
N PRO A 12 1.78 6.34 14.69
CA PRO A 12 2.94 5.56 15.10
C PRO A 12 2.58 4.27 15.84
N GLN A 13 1.61 4.34 16.75
CA GLN A 13 1.16 3.20 17.55
C GLN A 13 0.44 2.16 16.69
N GLU A 14 -0.36 2.61 15.75
CA GLU A 14 -1.09 1.71 14.86
C GLU A 14 -0.19 1.08 13.81
N LEU A 15 0.82 1.77 13.30
CA LEU A 15 1.82 1.17 12.42
C LEU A 15 2.67 0.13 13.14
N ASP A 16 2.99 0.32 14.42
CA ASP A 16 3.60 -0.70 15.27
C ASP A 16 2.74 -1.97 15.33
N ALA A 17 1.47 -1.80 15.65
CA ALA A 17 0.51 -2.92 15.70
C ALA A 17 0.35 -3.62 14.35
N LEU A 18 0.29 -2.86 13.25
CA LEU A 18 0.21 -3.43 11.90
C LEU A 18 1.46 -4.22 11.51
N ALA A 19 2.65 -3.81 11.97
CA ALA A 19 3.87 -4.58 11.76
C ALA A 19 3.79 -5.96 12.45
N ASP A 20 3.24 -6.00 13.66
CA ASP A 20 3.01 -7.27 14.37
C ASP A 20 1.95 -8.13 13.68
N VAL A 21 0.84 -7.54 13.25
CA VAL A 21 -0.19 -8.23 12.46
C VAL A 21 0.42 -8.84 11.20
N PHE A 22 1.21 -8.08 10.47
CA PHE A 22 1.86 -8.54 9.23
C PHE A 22 2.75 -9.77 9.50
N ARG A 23 3.60 -9.71 10.54
CA ARG A 23 4.48 -10.83 10.93
C ARG A 23 3.70 -12.07 11.33
N VAL A 24 2.65 -11.91 12.14
CA VAL A 24 1.80 -13.02 12.59
C VAL A 24 1.08 -13.67 11.40
N MET A 25 0.57 -12.87 10.48
CA MET A 25 -0.10 -13.38 9.27
C MET A 25 0.85 -14.16 8.38
N GLN A 26 2.10 -13.75 8.23
CA GLN A 26 3.11 -14.50 7.48
C GLN A 26 3.48 -15.82 8.15
N GLN A 27 3.60 -15.84 9.47
CA GLN A 27 4.07 -17.01 10.22
C GLN A 27 3.02 -18.11 10.36
N ASN A 28 1.74 -17.75 10.41
CA ASN A 28 0.64 -18.68 10.73
C ASN A 28 0.02 -19.36 9.51
N ARG A 29 0.52 -19.10 8.31
CA ARG A 29 0.05 -19.74 7.09
C ARG A 29 1.06 -20.76 6.60
N LEU A 30 0.71 -22.05 6.73
CA LEU A 30 1.56 -23.17 6.32
C LEU A 30 1.52 -23.44 4.81
N ASP A 31 0.49 -22.97 4.15
CA ASP A 31 0.15 -23.24 2.75
C ASP A 31 0.11 -22.00 1.86
N GLU A 32 0.17 -20.80 2.45
CA GLU A 32 0.17 -19.54 1.72
C GLU A 32 0.86 -18.47 2.54
N ASP A 33 1.97 -17.97 2.06
CA ASP A 33 2.82 -16.97 2.72
C ASP A 33 2.66 -15.56 2.11
N ASP A 34 1.79 -15.42 1.12
CA ASP A 34 1.48 -14.14 0.50
C ASP A 34 0.61 -13.27 1.39
N VAL A 35 1.22 -12.25 1.94
CA VAL A 35 0.52 -11.22 2.72
C VAL A 35 0.67 -9.87 2.04
N ILE A 36 -0.45 -9.26 1.71
CA ILE A 36 -0.51 -7.87 1.22
C ILE A 36 -1.24 -7.04 2.26
N LEU A 37 -0.55 -6.09 2.85
CA LEU A 37 -1.12 -5.04 3.69
C LEU A 37 -1.42 -3.83 2.81
N LEU A 38 -2.64 -3.36 2.84
CA LEU A 38 -3.07 -2.24 2.01
C LEU A 38 -4.04 -1.32 2.73
N GLY A 39 -4.09 -0.07 2.31
CA GLY A 39 -5.08 0.89 2.78
C GLY A 39 -4.51 2.28 3.05
N ASP A 40 -5.30 3.07 3.76
CA ASP A 40 -4.90 4.39 4.23
C ASP A 40 -4.09 4.25 5.53
N LEU A 41 -2.78 4.45 5.41
CA LEU A 41 -1.85 4.36 6.53
C LEU A 41 -1.59 5.72 7.18
N ASN A 42 -2.15 6.79 6.63
CA ASN A 42 -1.91 8.18 7.06
C ASN A 42 -0.41 8.51 7.23
N ALA A 43 0.45 7.81 6.47
CA ALA A 43 1.90 7.93 6.55
C ALA A 43 2.55 7.69 5.19
N ALA A 44 3.53 8.54 4.86
CA ALA A 44 4.44 8.26 3.76
C ALA A 44 5.45 7.16 4.16
N PRO A 45 6.08 6.48 3.20
CA PRO A 45 7.03 5.40 3.48
C PRO A 45 8.15 5.73 4.46
N SER A 46 8.61 6.99 4.47
CA SER A 46 9.62 7.46 5.43
C SER A 46 9.18 7.38 6.90
N LYS A 47 7.87 7.26 7.14
CA LYS A 47 7.26 7.24 8.48
C LYS A 47 6.62 5.89 8.84
N PHE A 48 6.89 4.84 8.08
CA PHE A 48 6.34 3.51 8.34
C PHE A 48 6.90 2.83 9.60
N GLY A 49 7.95 3.38 10.22
CA GLY A 49 8.50 2.82 11.46
C GLY A 49 8.84 1.34 11.35
N PRO A 50 8.31 0.49 12.26
CA PRO A 50 8.61 -0.94 12.30
C PRO A 50 8.20 -1.72 11.04
N LEU A 51 7.24 -1.24 10.24
CA LEU A 51 6.92 -1.85 8.95
C LEU A 51 8.14 -1.87 8.01
N ARG A 52 8.95 -0.83 8.02
CA ARG A 52 10.18 -0.77 7.21
C ARG A 52 11.26 -1.77 7.67
N ALA A 53 11.21 -2.17 8.92
CA ALA A 53 12.17 -3.10 9.49
C ALA A 53 11.86 -4.58 9.20
N ILE A 54 10.71 -4.87 8.60
CA ILE A 54 10.37 -6.23 8.18
C ILE A 54 11.30 -6.65 7.04
N PRO A 55 12.03 -7.78 7.17
CA PRO A 55 12.95 -8.22 6.14
C PRO A 55 12.28 -8.42 4.79
N GLY A 56 12.82 -7.81 3.74
CA GLY A 56 12.31 -7.92 2.37
C GLY A 56 11.01 -7.16 2.09
N ILE A 57 10.54 -6.33 3.03
CA ILE A 57 9.34 -5.51 2.82
C ILE A 57 9.52 -4.56 1.64
N GLN A 58 8.50 -4.48 0.82
CA GLN A 58 8.37 -3.54 -0.29
C GLN A 58 7.07 -2.78 -0.16
N TRP A 59 7.03 -1.58 -0.70
CA TRP A 59 5.82 -0.77 -0.84
C TRP A 59 5.71 -0.25 -2.26
N VAL A 60 4.50 -0.01 -2.69
CA VAL A 60 4.18 0.30 -4.09
C VAL A 60 4.32 1.80 -4.35
N VAL A 61 3.81 2.64 -3.45
CA VAL A 61 3.74 4.09 -3.65
C VAL A 61 4.88 4.78 -2.92
N GLU A 62 5.72 5.47 -3.68
CA GLU A 62 6.80 6.31 -3.17
C GLU A 62 6.82 7.64 -3.93
N GLY A 63 6.89 8.76 -3.19
CA GLY A 63 7.04 10.08 -3.79
C GLY A 63 5.87 10.58 -4.63
N THR A 64 4.73 9.89 -4.61
CA THR A 64 3.52 10.26 -5.36
C THR A 64 2.39 10.53 -4.39
N PRO A 65 1.73 11.69 -4.46
CA PRO A 65 0.57 11.99 -3.63
C PRO A 65 -0.61 11.05 -3.93
N THR A 66 -1.33 10.65 -2.89
CA THR A 66 -2.52 9.82 -3.00
C THR A 66 -3.79 10.53 -2.54
N ASN A 67 -3.66 11.68 -1.90
CA ASN A 67 -4.81 12.51 -1.58
C ASN A 67 -5.21 13.40 -2.78
N THR A 68 -6.49 13.74 -2.87
CA THR A 68 -7.07 14.52 -3.98
C THR A 68 -6.43 15.89 -4.13
N ARG A 69 -5.95 16.50 -3.04
CA ARG A 69 -5.23 17.78 -3.06
C ARG A 69 -3.79 17.66 -3.55
N ARG A 70 -3.28 16.45 -3.79
CA ARG A 70 -1.91 16.15 -4.26
C ARG A 70 -0.82 16.72 -3.34
N THR A 71 -1.03 16.64 -2.04
CA THR A 71 -0.10 17.17 -1.03
C THR A 71 0.56 16.11 -0.18
N LYS A 72 -0.03 14.91 -0.09
CA LYS A 72 0.40 13.85 0.82
C LYS A 72 0.27 12.46 0.19
N THR A 73 1.20 11.59 0.58
CA THR A 73 1.13 10.15 0.33
C THR A 73 0.63 9.47 1.60
N TYR A 74 -0.60 8.97 1.59
CA TYR A 74 -1.23 8.32 2.74
C TYR A 74 -1.54 6.86 2.51
N ASP A 75 -1.81 6.50 1.27
CA ASP A 75 -2.32 5.19 0.85
C ASP A 75 -1.18 4.37 0.26
N ASN A 76 -1.12 3.07 0.59
CA ASN A 76 -0.08 2.21 0.07
C ASN A 76 -0.50 0.73 0.07
N LEU A 77 0.33 -0.08 -0.59
CA LEU A 77 0.31 -1.53 -0.54
C LEU A 77 1.71 -2.00 -0.16
N LEU A 78 1.80 -2.87 0.85
CA LEU A 78 3.05 -3.43 1.32
C LEU A 78 3.00 -4.96 1.27
N PHE A 79 4.11 -5.57 0.86
CA PHE A 79 4.29 -7.02 0.80
C PHE A 79 5.78 -7.35 0.87
N THR A 80 6.13 -8.62 1.08
CA THR A 80 7.52 -9.05 0.99
C THR A 80 7.80 -9.64 -0.38
N GLY A 81 8.82 -9.14 -1.06
CA GLY A 81 9.14 -9.56 -2.43
C GLY A 81 9.66 -10.99 -2.56
N SER A 82 10.04 -11.63 -1.43
CA SER A 82 10.47 -13.02 -1.42
C SER A 82 9.32 -14.01 -1.46
N THR A 83 8.16 -13.65 -0.92
CA THR A 83 6.97 -14.48 -0.86
C THR A 83 5.95 -14.09 -1.92
N THR A 84 5.67 -12.81 -2.08
CA THR A 84 4.71 -12.28 -3.06
C THR A 84 5.41 -11.97 -4.37
N ARG A 85 5.55 -12.97 -5.22
CA ARG A 85 6.26 -12.89 -6.52
C ARG A 85 5.36 -12.48 -7.68
N GLU A 86 4.08 -12.38 -7.45
CA GLU A 86 3.05 -12.05 -8.43
C GLU A 86 3.05 -10.56 -8.81
N TYR A 87 3.71 -9.72 -8.03
CA TYR A 87 3.77 -8.29 -8.30
C TYR A 87 4.45 -8.01 -9.63
N THR A 88 3.72 -7.38 -10.56
CA THR A 88 4.23 -7.10 -11.92
C THR A 88 5.07 -5.84 -12.02
N GLY A 89 5.11 -5.02 -10.99
CA GLY A 89 5.73 -3.69 -11.01
C GLY A 89 4.81 -2.59 -11.56
N ARG A 90 3.59 -2.92 -11.97
CA ARG A 90 2.63 -1.94 -12.49
C ARG A 90 1.71 -1.45 -11.39
N TRP A 91 1.62 -0.14 -11.26
CA TRP A 91 0.77 0.53 -10.28
C TRP A 91 0.44 1.95 -10.72
N GLY A 92 -0.50 2.57 -10.06
CA GLY A 92 -0.81 3.96 -10.28
C GLY A 92 -1.78 4.53 -9.26
N VAL A 93 -1.95 5.83 -9.37
CA VAL A 93 -2.97 6.59 -8.63
C VAL A 93 -4.01 7.04 -9.65
N PHE A 94 -5.28 6.69 -9.39
CA PHE A 94 -6.38 7.06 -10.28
C PHE A 94 -6.81 8.50 -9.97
N ASP A 95 -6.42 9.41 -10.85
CA ASP A 95 -6.74 10.83 -10.71
C ASP A 95 -8.16 11.10 -11.21
N ILE A 96 -9.10 11.22 -10.27
CA ILE A 96 -10.53 11.43 -10.56
C ILE A 96 -10.75 12.72 -11.36
N GLU A 97 -10.05 13.78 -11.02
CA GLU A 97 -10.14 15.07 -11.69
C GLU A 97 -9.78 14.93 -13.17
N ARG A 98 -8.66 14.29 -13.44
CA ARG A 98 -8.15 14.07 -14.80
C ARG A 98 -9.01 13.10 -15.59
N GLU A 99 -9.39 11.97 -15.00
CA GLU A 99 -10.10 10.90 -15.70
C GLU A 99 -11.53 11.29 -16.06
N PHE A 100 -12.17 12.10 -15.24
CA PHE A 100 -13.55 12.54 -15.48
C PHE A 100 -13.67 13.98 -16.00
N GLY A 101 -12.56 14.71 -16.12
CA GLY A 101 -12.57 16.10 -16.59
C GLY A 101 -13.34 17.05 -15.67
N ILE A 102 -13.32 16.78 -14.37
CA ILE A 102 -13.99 17.60 -13.35
C ILE A 102 -12.97 18.43 -12.55
N SER A 103 -13.46 19.41 -11.80
CA SER A 103 -12.62 20.24 -10.96
C SER A 103 -12.14 19.51 -9.71
N MET A 104 -11.08 20.03 -9.06
CA MET A 104 -10.66 19.54 -7.75
C MET A 104 -11.78 19.66 -6.71
N GLN A 105 -12.54 20.73 -6.74
CA GLN A 105 -13.65 20.93 -5.82
C GLN A 105 -14.73 19.85 -5.99
N GLU A 106 -15.04 19.48 -7.22
CA GLU A 106 -15.98 18.38 -7.53
C GLU A 106 -15.39 17.03 -7.12
N SER A 107 -14.11 16.81 -7.39
CA SER A 107 -13.41 15.58 -6.98
C SER A 107 -13.41 15.40 -5.45
N LEU A 108 -13.24 16.47 -4.69
CA LEU A 108 -13.31 16.46 -3.22
C LEU A 108 -14.70 16.13 -2.68
N GLN A 109 -15.76 16.33 -3.45
CA GLN A 109 -17.11 15.86 -3.08
C GLN A 109 -17.26 14.34 -3.22
N VAL A 110 -16.42 13.71 -4.04
CA VAL A 110 -16.38 12.25 -4.18
C VAL A 110 -15.53 11.65 -3.07
N SER A 111 -14.29 12.11 -2.93
CA SER A 111 -13.35 11.68 -1.91
C SER A 111 -12.19 12.67 -1.78
N ASP A 112 -11.61 12.76 -0.59
CA ASP A 112 -10.34 13.46 -0.36
C ASP A 112 -9.12 12.56 -0.63
N HIS A 113 -9.34 11.29 -0.99
CA HIS A 113 -8.33 10.35 -1.47
C HIS A 113 -8.58 9.94 -2.92
N MET A 114 -7.49 9.67 -3.64
CA MET A 114 -7.52 9.07 -4.97
C MET A 114 -7.31 7.56 -4.85
N PRO A 115 -8.02 6.73 -5.61
CA PRO A 115 -7.78 5.29 -5.62
C PRO A 115 -6.34 4.95 -6.03
N VAL A 116 -5.71 4.08 -5.26
CA VAL A 116 -4.41 3.48 -5.62
C VAL A 116 -4.66 2.07 -6.14
N TRP A 117 -4.00 1.72 -7.22
CA TRP A 117 -4.09 0.38 -7.79
C TRP A 117 -2.71 -0.23 -8.01
N SER A 118 -2.66 -1.54 -8.00
CA SER A 118 -1.46 -2.32 -8.27
C SER A 118 -1.84 -3.62 -8.96
N GLU A 119 -0.98 -4.09 -9.84
CA GLU A 119 -1.22 -5.30 -10.63
C GLU A 119 -0.40 -6.47 -10.08
N PHE A 120 -1.10 -7.58 -9.86
CA PHE A 120 -0.51 -8.85 -9.50
C PHE A 120 -0.90 -9.90 -10.53
N SER A 121 0.04 -10.73 -10.94
CA SER A 121 -0.21 -11.84 -11.86
C SER A 121 -1.02 -12.94 -11.15
N GLN A 122 -1.69 -13.80 -11.93
CA GLN A 122 -2.36 -14.99 -11.40
C GLN A 122 -1.37 -16.12 -11.05
N TRP A 123 -0.13 -16.00 -11.49
CA TRP A 123 0.90 -17.00 -11.38
C TRP A 123 2.14 -16.39 -10.76
N GLU A 124 2.81 -17.16 -9.91
CA GLU A 124 4.13 -16.78 -9.46
C GLU A 124 5.03 -16.48 -10.67
N MET A 125 5.58 -15.29 -10.71
CA MET A 125 6.57 -14.97 -11.71
C MET A 125 7.88 -15.64 -11.32
N ASN A 126 8.33 -16.58 -12.12
CA ASN A 126 9.65 -17.16 -11.96
C ASN A 126 10.68 -16.01 -11.96
N ALA A 127 11.54 -16.01 -10.96
CA ALA A 127 12.70 -15.13 -10.98
C ALA A 127 13.39 -15.37 -12.32
N VAL A 128 13.43 -14.34 -13.17
CA VAL A 128 14.25 -14.38 -14.38
C VAL A 128 15.66 -14.56 -13.88
N SER A 129 16.20 -15.76 -14.02
CA SER A 129 17.62 -16.00 -13.79
C SER A 129 18.40 -15.05 -14.69
N PRO A 130 19.36 -14.33 -14.15
CA PRO A 130 20.19 -13.43 -14.95
C PRO A 130 21.00 -14.23 -15.99
#